data_4f875a23207584d85c3ce9587109e70e
#
_entry.id   4f875a23207584d85c3ce9587109e70e
#
_cell.length_a   1.000
_cell.length_b   1.000
_cell.length_c   1.000
_cell.angle_alpha   90.00
_cell.angle_beta   90.00
_cell.angle_gamma   90.00
#
_symmetry.space_group_name_H-M   'P 1'
#
loop_
_entity.id
_entity.type
_entity.pdbx_description
1 polymer ?
#
loop_
_entity_poly.entity_id
_entity_poly.type
_entity_poly.pdbx_seq_one_letter_code
_entity_poly.pdbx_strand_id
1 'polypeptide(L)'
;MFPLYMRIISTGAVFTYARYSCLCLQCPCKQVDYIQRRGYKKKWAKNEGSKPHTVHALNHMEAFYKPVFKERWPSIRISLLTTSKYCALLNNYNSENEKVEKYLTDLGTYNVMEKAKLARAKYLEKENQQIVTEQSSLPLESLIDFPKRLPHSEVDENDDVNDDDEDVKEEIQPVVGKNTSLYDFIPTKRVYTDKELLQQHIARVATFDDSLLEVPVKVIQEQVPELPEDLKFFVYPKGDISKFPNPKMKHGNLLGYYMMDAASLLPVIALDLQENDSVLDLCAAPGGKTLAMLQTLKTENLTCIDESWSRLSRLKDISKWYIGETPSSMSVSKTDGKLLEDPFYNKVLVDVPCNTDRHVLISEDNNLFKPGRMEERLELPTEQMELLVAGIKSCKPGGTVVYSTCTLSPAQNDGVVHAAMDHLWKETDIDTVVIDISYLRPIFKDIFTFFPKTKYGQLVLPTLSSNFGPMYICKIKRIR
;
A
#
# COMPACT_ATOMS: atom_id res chain seq x y z
N MET A 1 50.22 10.86 -34.27
CA MET A 1 50.95 10.02 -33.29
C MET A 1 50.33 10.31 -31.92
N PHE A 2 49.25 9.62 -31.59
CA PHE A 2 48.63 9.59 -30.26
C PHE A 2 48.08 8.17 -30.01
N PRO A 3 48.40 7.50 -28.90
CA PRO A 3 47.88 6.19 -28.61
C PRO A 3 46.53 6.31 -27.87
N LEU A 4 45.54 5.61 -28.41
CA LEU A 4 44.26 5.34 -27.75
C LEU A 4 44.46 4.40 -26.57
N TYR A 5 44.03 4.81 -25.37
CA TYR A 5 43.82 3.95 -24.22
C TYR A 5 42.41 3.33 -24.31
N MET A 6 42.36 2.05 -24.64
CA MET A 6 41.17 1.25 -24.49
C MET A 6 41.11 0.67 -23.06
N ARG A 7 40.13 1.08 -22.26
CA ARG A 7 39.76 0.43 -21.03
C ARG A 7 38.91 -0.80 -21.37
N ILE A 8 39.43 -1.98 -21.09
CA ILE A 8 38.70 -3.24 -21.19
C ILE A 8 37.89 -3.41 -19.88
N ILE A 9 36.57 -3.43 -20.01
CA ILE A 9 35.65 -3.86 -18.97
C ILE A 9 35.49 -5.38 -19.11
N SER A 10 35.86 -6.13 -18.07
CA SER A 10 35.75 -7.58 -18.03
C SER A 10 34.27 -8.00 -17.86
N THR A 11 33.71 -8.62 -18.87
CA THR A 11 32.49 -9.40 -18.76
C THR A 11 32.80 -10.86 -19.14
N GLY A 12 32.34 -11.73 -18.28
CA GLY A 12 32.11 -13.16 -18.37
C GLY A 12 32.79 -13.98 -19.46
N ALA A 13 33.58 -14.93 -18.99
CA ALA A 13 34.28 -15.90 -19.81
C ALA A 13 33.34 -16.81 -20.61
N VAL A 14 33.40 -16.71 -21.92
CA VAL A 14 32.94 -17.72 -22.86
C VAL A 14 34.20 -18.48 -23.34
N PHE A 15 34.32 -19.72 -22.93
CA PHE A 15 35.39 -20.59 -23.45
C PHE A 15 35.04 -21.07 -24.86
N THR A 16 35.70 -20.50 -25.87
CA THR A 16 35.74 -21.04 -27.21
C THR A 16 36.97 -21.92 -27.33
N TYR A 17 36.77 -23.19 -27.65
CA TYR A 17 37.83 -24.12 -27.98
C TYR A 17 38.44 -23.74 -29.34
N ALA A 18 39.68 -23.27 -29.32
CA ALA A 18 40.51 -23.17 -30.52
C ALA A 18 41.22 -24.52 -30.75
N ARG A 19 40.86 -25.18 -31.84
CA ARG A 19 41.64 -26.35 -32.34
C ARG A 19 42.91 -25.83 -32.98
N TYR A 20 44.02 -26.07 -32.35
CA TYR A 20 45.33 -26.01 -33.03
C TYR A 20 45.58 -27.32 -33.72
N SER A 21 45.58 -27.35 -35.05
CA SER A 21 46.08 -28.41 -35.84
C SER A 21 47.60 -28.20 -35.99
N CYS A 22 48.38 -28.99 -35.32
CA CYS A 22 49.82 -29.04 -35.53
C CYS A 22 50.11 -30.06 -36.67
N LEU A 23 50.52 -29.58 -37.82
CA LEU A 23 51.05 -30.36 -38.90
C LEU A 23 52.51 -30.69 -38.56
N CYS A 24 52.76 -31.85 -37.90
CA CYS A 24 54.03 -32.39 -37.80
C CYS A 24 53.95 -33.82 -38.37
N LEU A 25 54.47 -34.01 -39.60
CA LEU A 25 54.72 -35.32 -40.23
C LEU A 25 55.96 -35.95 -39.58
N GLN A 26 55.78 -37.19 -39.09
CA GLN A 26 56.78 -38.09 -38.56
C GLN A 26 57.01 -38.00 -37.03
N CYS A 27 56.09 -38.60 -36.27
CA CYS A 27 56.45 -39.25 -35.02
C CYS A 27 55.46 -40.38 -34.72
N PRO A 28 55.92 -41.64 -34.53
CA PRO A 28 55.09 -42.79 -34.20
C PRO A 28 54.84 -42.78 -32.67
N CYS A 29 53.90 -41.96 -32.20
CA CYS A 29 53.42 -42.10 -30.83
C CYS A 29 52.34 -43.13 -30.79
N LYS A 30 52.58 -44.24 -30.09
CA LYS A 30 51.54 -45.17 -29.69
C LYS A 30 50.47 -44.47 -28.90
N GLN A 31 49.28 -44.48 -29.44
CA GLN A 31 48.09 -44.04 -28.70
C GLN A 31 47.83 -44.95 -27.52
N VAL A 32 48.03 -44.46 -26.33
CA VAL A 32 47.46 -45.05 -25.12
C VAL A 32 46.22 -44.29 -24.77
N ASP A 33 45.10 -44.87 -25.22
CA ASP A 33 43.78 -44.36 -24.81
C ASP A 33 43.52 -44.68 -23.33
N TYR A 34 43.95 -43.80 -22.46
CA TYR A 34 43.47 -43.78 -21.08
C TYR A 34 42.31 -42.78 -20.98
N ILE A 35 41.14 -43.24 -21.43
CA ILE A 35 39.88 -42.52 -21.09
C ILE A 35 39.56 -42.89 -19.64
N GLN A 36 40.12 -42.13 -18.73
CA GLN A 36 39.65 -42.14 -17.35
C GLN A 36 38.24 -41.51 -17.32
N ARG A 37 37.20 -42.34 -17.53
CA ARG A 37 35.84 -41.96 -17.23
C ARG A 37 35.71 -41.70 -15.72
N ARG A 38 36.00 -40.48 -15.29
CA ARG A 38 35.53 -40.00 -13.98
C ARG A 38 34.02 -40.12 -14.02
N GLY A 39 33.48 -41.15 -13.37
CA GLY A 39 32.04 -41.24 -13.13
C GLY A 39 31.55 -39.96 -12.47
N TYR A 40 30.75 -39.22 -13.17
CA TYR A 40 30.04 -38.09 -12.60
C TYR A 40 29.14 -38.65 -11.50
N LYS A 41 29.59 -38.60 -10.23
CA LYS A 41 28.69 -38.78 -9.10
C LYS A 41 27.66 -37.64 -9.20
N LYS A 42 26.45 -37.96 -9.65
CA LYS A 42 25.32 -37.04 -9.52
C LYS A 42 25.29 -36.61 -8.05
N LYS A 43 25.70 -35.37 -7.75
CA LYS A 43 25.43 -34.76 -6.46
C LYS A 43 23.91 -34.70 -6.33
N TRP A 44 23.36 -35.50 -5.46
CA TRP A 44 21.93 -35.59 -5.16
C TRP A 44 21.38 -34.30 -4.52
N ALA A 45 22.21 -33.37 -4.12
CA ALA A 45 21.88 -32.03 -3.75
C ALA A 45 22.47 -31.08 -4.81
N LYS A 46 21.78 -30.87 -5.93
CA LYS A 46 21.78 -29.55 -6.52
C LYS A 46 21.12 -28.67 -5.45
N ASN A 47 21.91 -27.85 -4.77
CA ASN A 47 21.41 -26.62 -4.21
C ASN A 47 20.78 -25.87 -5.40
N GLU A 48 19.49 -26.03 -5.64
CA GLU A 48 18.75 -25.03 -6.39
C GLU A 48 19.02 -23.75 -5.63
N GLY A 49 19.80 -22.85 -6.23
CA GLY A 49 20.07 -21.55 -5.64
C GLY A 49 18.71 -21.00 -5.22
N SER A 50 18.57 -20.50 -4.00
CA SER A 50 17.30 -19.99 -3.50
C SER A 50 16.76 -19.01 -4.54
N LYS A 51 15.50 -19.23 -4.96
CA LYS A 51 14.86 -18.33 -5.92
C LYS A 51 14.87 -16.92 -5.35
N PRO A 52 15.07 -15.88 -6.17
CA PRO A 52 14.97 -14.50 -5.70
C PRO A 52 13.65 -14.24 -4.97
N HIS A 53 13.66 -13.39 -3.96
CA HIS A 53 12.45 -13.09 -3.17
C HIS A 53 11.37 -12.42 -4.01
N THR A 54 11.76 -11.68 -5.04
CA THR A 54 10.87 -11.12 -6.06
C THR A 54 10.08 -12.22 -6.80
N VAL A 55 10.67 -13.39 -7.05
CA VAL A 55 9.97 -14.53 -7.65
C VAL A 55 8.99 -15.17 -6.66
N HIS A 56 9.35 -15.24 -5.37
CA HIS A 56 8.41 -15.70 -4.34
C HIS A 56 7.22 -14.76 -4.21
N ALA A 57 7.47 -13.45 -4.21
CA ALA A 57 6.44 -12.41 -4.22
C ALA A 57 5.49 -12.57 -5.42
N LEU A 58 6.04 -12.74 -6.63
CA LEU A 58 5.24 -12.91 -7.84
C LEU A 58 4.37 -14.17 -7.78
N ASN A 59 4.93 -15.31 -7.35
CA ASN A 59 4.19 -16.55 -7.23
C ASN A 59 3.03 -16.42 -6.20
N HIS A 60 3.28 -15.75 -5.10
CA HIS A 60 2.24 -15.46 -4.11
C HIS A 60 1.13 -14.58 -4.71
N MET A 61 1.50 -13.50 -5.40
CA MET A 61 0.54 -12.61 -6.04
C MET A 61 -0.26 -13.31 -7.14
N GLU A 62 0.36 -14.20 -7.94
CA GLU A 62 -0.35 -15.03 -8.91
C GLU A 62 -1.43 -15.90 -8.26
N ALA A 63 -1.08 -16.54 -7.14
CA ALA A 63 -2.03 -17.40 -6.43
C ALA A 63 -3.15 -16.60 -5.77
N PHE A 64 -2.84 -15.41 -5.21
CA PHE A 64 -3.75 -14.64 -4.39
C PHE A 64 -4.59 -13.63 -5.19
N TYR A 65 -3.97 -12.86 -6.11
CA TYR A 65 -4.67 -11.78 -6.81
C TYR A 65 -5.40 -12.23 -8.08
N LYS A 66 -4.94 -13.32 -8.72
CA LYS A 66 -5.61 -13.83 -9.92
C LYS A 66 -7.09 -14.19 -9.69
N PRO A 67 -7.49 -14.88 -8.60
CA PRO A 67 -8.91 -15.11 -8.30
C PRO A 67 -9.70 -13.82 -8.05
N VAL A 68 -9.08 -12.81 -7.41
CA VAL A 68 -9.72 -11.53 -7.07
C VAL A 68 -9.96 -10.68 -8.30
N PHE A 69 -8.91 -10.47 -9.11
CA PHE A 69 -8.96 -9.54 -10.26
C PHE A 69 -9.34 -10.23 -11.58
N LYS A 70 -9.38 -11.56 -11.62
CA LYS A 70 -9.82 -12.37 -12.78
C LYS A 70 -9.16 -11.92 -14.08
N GLU A 71 -9.97 -11.54 -15.07
CA GLU A 71 -9.52 -11.11 -16.40
C GLU A 71 -8.63 -9.85 -16.39
N ARG A 72 -8.69 -9.04 -15.35
CA ARG A 72 -7.86 -7.84 -15.20
C ARG A 72 -6.44 -8.15 -14.72
N TRP A 73 -6.24 -9.31 -14.07
CA TRP A 73 -4.96 -9.67 -13.47
C TRP A 73 -3.78 -9.63 -14.44
N PRO A 74 -3.85 -10.16 -15.67
CA PRO A 74 -2.71 -10.12 -16.60
C PRO A 74 -2.21 -8.69 -16.87
N SER A 75 -3.13 -7.73 -17.06
CA SER A 75 -2.80 -6.32 -17.28
C SER A 75 -2.17 -5.68 -16.02
N ILE A 76 -2.75 -5.93 -14.84
CA ILE A 76 -2.24 -5.45 -13.56
C ILE A 76 -0.83 -6.00 -13.32
N ARG A 77 -0.64 -7.31 -13.49
CA ARG A 77 0.63 -7.99 -13.33
C ARG A 77 1.74 -7.37 -14.18
N ILE A 78 1.50 -7.19 -15.48
CA ILE A 78 2.47 -6.57 -16.38
C ILE A 78 2.76 -5.13 -15.95
N SER A 79 1.75 -4.39 -15.53
CA SER A 79 1.92 -3.01 -15.06
C SER A 79 2.76 -2.92 -13.79
N LEU A 80 2.59 -3.86 -12.85
CA LEU A 80 3.41 -3.94 -11.63
C LEU A 80 4.87 -4.27 -11.94
N LEU A 81 5.14 -5.09 -12.95
CA LEU A 81 6.49 -5.48 -13.38
C LEU A 81 7.17 -4.44 -14.28
N THR A 82 6.45 -3.44 -14.76
CA THR A 82 7.00 -2.35 -15.57
C THR A 82 7.28 -1.11 -14.70
N THR A 83 8.13 -0.21 -15.23
CA THR A 83 8.45 1.04 -14.54
C THR A 83 7.20 1.85 -14.28
N SER A 84 6.98 2.25 -13.01
CA SER A 84 5.88 3.13 -12.62
C SER A 84 6.02 4.51 -13.24
N LYS A 85 4.88 5.18 -13.46
CA LYS A 85 4.84 6.60 -13.76
C LYS A 85 4.95 7.41 -12.47
N TYR A 86 5.50 8.60 -12.60
CA TYR A 86 5.52 9.61 -11.56
C TYR A 86 4.73 10.82 -12.01
N CYS A 87 4.22 11.59 -11.05
CA CYS A 87 3.80 12.97 -11.25
C CYS A 87 4.85 13.91 -10.70
N ALA A 88 4.82 15.15 -11.16
CA ALA A 88 5.55 16.26 -10.57
C ALA A 88 4.58 17.09 -9.73
N LEU A 89 4.66 16.97 -8.40
CA LEU A 89 3.94 17.82 -7.46
C LEU A 89 4.65 19.17 -7.40
N LEU A 90 3.97 20.24 -7.80
CA LEU A 90 4.53 21.61 -7.81
C LEU A 90 4.81 22.05 -6.38
N ASN A 91 5.93 22.73 -6.18
CA ASN A 91 6.29 23.26 -4.88
C ASN A 91 5.87 24.73 -4.74
N ASN A 92 4.81 24.98 -4.00
CA ASN A 92 4.30 26.33 -3.77
C ASN A 92 5.20 27.21 -2.89
N TYR A 93 6.11 26.60 -2.12
CA TYR A 93 7.12 27.31 -1.32
C TYR A 93 8.32 27.80 -2.15
N ASN A 94 8.43 27.38 -3.41
CA ASN A 94 9.49 27.86 -4.30
C ASN A 94 9.11 29.23 -4.86
N SER A 95 10.01 30.22 -4.72
CA SER A 95 9.79 31.59 -5.20
C SER A 95 9.64 31.71 -6.73
N GLU A 96 10.09 30.69 -7.48
CA GLU A 96 9.98 30.62 -8.94
C GLU A 96 8.91 29.61 -9.41
N ASN A 97 7.90 29.31 -8.61
CA ASN A 97 6.90 28.28 -8.90
C ASN A 97 6.20 28.47 -10.25
N GLU A 98 5.91 29.71 -10.68
CA GLU A 98 5.31 30.01 -11.99
C GLU A 98 6.25 29.61 -13.16
N LYS A 99 7.56 29.83 -13.00
CA LYS A 99 8.53 29.38 -14.02
C LYS A 99 8.65 27.87 -14.07
N VAL A 100 8.54 27.22 -12.90
CA VAL A 100 8.53 25.76 -12.79
C VAL A 100 7.27 25.19 -13.43
N GLU A 101 6.11 25.78 -13.17
CA GLU A 101 4.84 25.40 -13.78
C GLU A 101 4.90 25.49 -15.30
N LYS A 102 5.40 26.61 -15.84
CA LYS A 102 5.63 26.77 -17.27
C LYS A 102 6.58 25.73 -17.82
N TYR A 103 7.71 25.49 -17.14
CA TYR A 103 8.68 24.46 -17.54
C TYR A 103 8.04 23.06 -17.60
N LEU A 104 7.25 22.68 -16.61
CA LEU A 104 6.54 21.39 -16.61
C LEU A 104 5.57 21.30 -17.78
N THR A 105 4.84 22.37 -18.09
CA THR A 105 3.93 22.43 -19.24
C THR A 105 4.69 22.31 -20.57
N ASP A 106 5.83 22.99 -20.70
CA ASP A 106 6.68 22.94 -21.89
C ASP A 106 7.27 21.53 -22.14
N LEU A 107 7.38 20.69 -21.11
CA LEU A 107 7.71 19.27 -21.23
C LEU A 107 6.58 18.41 -21.85
N GLY A 108 5.43 18.99 -22.17
CA GLY A 108 4.26 18.28 -22.70
C GLY A 108 3.39 17.64 -21.62
N THR A 109 3.54 18.04 -20.37
CA THR A 109 2.69 17.59 -19.27
C THR A 109 1.52 18.55 -19.05
N TYR A 110 0.54 18.12 -18.26
CA TYR A 110 -0.62 18.96 -17.94
C TYR A 110 -0.94 18.88 -16.44
N ASN A 111 -1.51 19.96 -15.91
CA ASN A 111 -2.00 20.02 -14.54
C ASN A 111 -3.28 19.18 -14.41
N VAL A 112 -3.22 18.17 -13.57
CA VAL A 112 -4.33 17.23 -13.33
C VAL A 112 -5.49 17.91 -12.63
N MET A 113 -5.21 18.81 -11.68
CA MET A 113 -6.26 19.44 -10.86
C MET A 113 -7.18 20.33 -11.68
N GLU A 114 -6.68 20.99 -12.73
CA GLU A 114 -7.52 21.77 -13.64
C GLU A 114 -8.56 20.89 -14.36
N LYS A 115 -8.12 19.76 -14.90
CA LYS A 115 -9.04 18.79 -15.53
C LYS A 115 -10.02 18.19 -14.52
N ALA A 116 -9.55 17.89 -13.32
CA ALA A 116 -10.37 17.36 -12.24
C ALA A 116 -11.46 18.36 -11.80
N LYS A 117 -11.15 19.65 -11.69
CA LYS A 117 -12.13 20.70 -11.38
C LYS A 117 -13.24 20.77 -12.45
N LEU A 118 -12.89 20.71 -13.73
CA LEU A 118 -13.86 20.66 -14.83
C LEU A 118 -14.69 19.38 -14.81
N ALA A 119 -14.09 18.24 -14.51
CA ALA A 119 -14.80 16.98 -14.40
C ALA A 119 -15.76 16.98 -13.18
N ARG A 120 -15.35 17.58 -12.05
CA ARG A 120 -16.19 17.75 -10.85
C ARG A 120 -17.42 18.62 -11.16
N ALA A 121 -17.24 19.75 -11.84
CA ALA A 121 -18.36 20.63 -12.21
C ALA A 121 -19.39 19.85 -13.05
N LYS A 122 -18.95 19.12 -14.07
CA LYS A 122 -19.83 18.28 -14.90
C LYS A 122 -20.50 17.14 -14.13
N TYR A 123 -19.82 16.60 -13.12
CA TYR A 123 -20.39 15.56 -12.27
C TYR A 123 -21.52 16.13 -11.42
N LEU A 124 -21.31 17.27 -10.76
CA LEU A 124 -22.30 17.95 -9.94
C LEU A 124 -23.53 18.43 -10.74
N GLU A 125 -23.34 18.91 -11.96
CA GLU A 125 -24.45 19.25 -12.86
C GLU A 125 -25.37 18.05 -13.12
N LYS A 126 -24.79 16.85 -13.29
CA LYS A 126 -25.56 15.61 -13.50
C LYS A 126 -26.28 15.14 -12.23
N GLU A 127 -25.61 15.20 -11.08
CA GLU A 127 -26.24 14.87 -9.79
C GLU A 127 -27.41 15.80 -9.50
N ASN A 128 -27.23 17.10 -9.65
CA ASN A 128 -28.32 18.08 -9.44
C ASN A 128 -29.53 17.83 -10.36
N GLN A 129 -29.31 17.37 -11.59
CA GLN A 129 -30.40 16.97 -12.50
C GLN A 129 -31.15 15.71 -12.02
N GLN A 130 -30.48 14.82 -11.28
CA GLN A 130 -31.10 13.61 -10.71
C GLN A 130 -31.81 13.89 -9.39
N ILE A 131 -31.27 14.78 -8.55
CA ILE A 131 -31.85 15.14 -7.25
C ILE A 131 -33.14 15.97 -7.36
N VAL A 132 -33.34 16.69 -8.45
CA VAL A 132 -34.63 17.41 -8.70
C VAL A 132 -35.82 16.44 -8.76
N THR A 133 -35.55 15.13 -8.85
CA THR A 133 -36.56 14.06 -8.82
C THR A 133 -36.77 13.44 -7.42
N GLU A 134 -35.89 13.66 -6.43
CA GLU A 134 -36.01 13.07 -5.09
C GLU A 134 -35.64 14.09 -4.00
N GLN A 135 -36.62 14.76 -3.42
CA GLN A 135 -36.42 15.60 -2.24
C GLN A 135 -36.37 14.75 -0.97
N SER A 136 -35.24 14.76 -0.26
CA SER A 136 -35.19 14.70 1.21
C SER A 136 -33.81 15.10 1.73
N SER A 137 -33.63 16.32 2.18
CA SER A 137 -32.49 16.77 2.98
C SER A 137 -32.80 16.64 4.46
N LEU A 138 -32.58 15.48 5.06
CA LEU A 138 -32.55 15.33 6.52
C LEU A 138 -31.11 15.53 7.03
N PRO A 139 -30.91 16.11 8.23
CA PRO A 139 -29.58 16.19 8.83
C PRO A 139 -28.95 14.82 8.98
N LEU A 140 -27.62 14.71 8.77
CA LEU A 140 -26.86 13.47 8.81
C LEU A 140 -27.10 12.67 10.10
N GLU A 141 -27.19 13.35 11.23
CA GLU A 141 -27.44 12.77 12.55
C GLU A 141 -28.81 12.08 12.67
N SER A 142 -29.81 12.53 11.92
CA SER A 142 -31.15 11.93 11.92
C SER A 142 -31.30 10.69 11.02
N LEU A 143 -30.33 10.46 10.13
CA LEU A 143 -30.27 9.29 9.23
C LEU A 143 -29.49 8.12 9.84
N ILE A 144 -28.82 8.34 10.97
CA ILE A 144 -27.94 7.36 11.58
C ILE A 144 -28.64 6.73 12.79
N ASP A 145 -29.50 5.74 12.53
CA ASP A 145 -30.02 4.88 13.60
C ASP A 145 -29.01 3.74 13.84
N PHE A 146 -28.18 3.88 14.88
CA PHE A 146 -27.30 2.80 15.31
C PHE A 146 -28.13 1.81 16.15
N PRO A 147 -27.95 0.50 15.95
CA PRO A 147 -28.54 -0.48 16.84
C PRO A 147 -28.07 -0.20 18.27
N LYS A 148 -28.99 -0.35 19.25
CA LYS A 148 -28.64 -0.19 20.66
C LYS A 148 -27.51 -1.16 21.01
N ARG A 149 -26.39 -0.63 21.53
CA ARG A 149 -25.33 -1.45 22.10
C ARG A 149 -25.89 -2.19 23.30
N LEU A 150 -25.62 -3.48 23.39
CA LEU A 150 -25.81 -4.20 24.63
C LEU A 150 -24.83 -3.62 25.67
N PRO A 151 -25.25 -3.37 26.93
CA PRO A 151 -24.31 -2.94 27.95
C PRO A 151 -23.19 -3.96 28.04
N HIS A 152 -21.95 -3.48 28.11
CA HIS A 152 -20.81 -4.34 28.40
C HIS A 152 -21.12 -5.08 29.70
N SER A 153 -21.43 -6.36 29.62
CA SER A 153 -21.53 -7.20 30.80
C SER A 153 -20.14 -7.21 31.42
N GLU A 154 -20.03 -6.69 32.65
CA GLU A 154 -18.92 -7.04 33.52
C GLU A 154 -18.87 -8.57 33.51
N VAL A 155 -17.80 -9.11 32.93
CA VAL A 155 -17.55 -10.56 32.96
C VAL A 155 -17.23 -10.86 34.41
N ASP A 156 -18.24 -11.26 35.18
CA ASP A 156 -18.04 -11.88 36.48
C ASP A 156 -17.23 -13.16 36.26
N GLU A 157 -15.99 -13.14 36.75
CA GLU A 157 -15.04 -14.28 36.69
C GLU A 157 -15.52 -15.51 37.52
N ASN A 158 -16.79 -15.68 37.78
CA ASN A 158 -17.34 -16.75 38.63
C ASN A 158 -18.56 -17.44 38.00
N ASP A 159 -18.51 -17.82 36.77
CA ASP A 159 -19.45 -18.81 36.24
C ASP A 159 -18.75 -20.18 36.16
N ASP A 160 -19.05 -21.01 37.15
CA ASP A 160 -18.84 -22.45 37.08
C ASP A 160 -19.53 -22.99 35.81
N VAL A 161 -18.76 -23.35 34.82
CA VAL A 161 -19.21 -23.94 33.58
C VAL A 161 -19.74 -25.34 33.87
N ASN A 162 -21.04 -25.49 33.92
CA ASN A 162 -21.68 -26.82 33.79
C ASN A 162 -21.49 -27.28 32.35
N ASP A 163 -20.55 -28.18 32.17
CA ASP A 163 -20.29 -28.94 30.94
C ASP A 163 -21.44 -29.94 30.67
N ASP A 164 -22.47 -29.52 29.96
CA ASP A 164 -23.47 -30.41 29.36
C ASP A 164 -23.73 -30.05 27.89
N ASP A 165 -22.67 -29.97 27.08
CA ASP A 165 -22.77 -30.05 25.61
C ASP A 165 -22.07 -31.34 25.16
N GLU A 166 -22.84 -32.29 24.69
CA GLU A 166 -22.39 -33.50 24.01
C GLU A 166 -21.76 -33.17 22.66
N ASP A 167 -20.59 -32.53 22.66
CA ASP A 167 -19.75 -32.50 21.50
C ASP A 167 -18.94 -33.79 21.38
N VAL A 168 -19.04 -34.41 20.22
CA VAL A 168 -18.34 -35.62 19.81
C VAL A 168 -16.83 -35.44 20.08
N LYS A 169 -16.42 -35.84 21.27
CA LYS A 169 -15.00 -35.99 21.63
C LYS A 169 -14.49 -37.19 20.84
N GLU A 170 -13.83 -36.94 19.69
CA GLU A 170 -12.89 -37.95 19.20
C GLU A 170 -11.82 -38.13 20.28
N GLU A 171 -11.97 -39.22 21.05
CA GLU A 171 -11.01 -39.63 22.05
C GLU A 171 -9.63 -39.76 21.44
N ILE A 172 -8.74 -38.82 21.75
CA ILE A 172 -7.31 -38.98 21.58
C ILE A 172 -6.89 -40.02 22.60
N GLN A 173 -6.88 -41.30 22.22
CA GLN A 173 -6.29 -42.36 23.05
C GLN A 173 -4.78 -42.06 23.15
N PRO A 174 -4.24 -41.89 24.37
CA PRO A 174 -2.80 -41.77 24.53
C PRO A 174 -2.17 -43.11 24.11
N VAL A 175 -1.35 -43.07 23.06
CA VAL A 175 -0.49 -44.20 22.70
C VAL A 175 0.54 -44.33 23.81
N VAL A 176 0.27 -45.20 24.74
CA VAL A 176 1.26 -45.62 25.76
C VAL A 176 2.29 -46.49 25.05
N GLY A 177 3.26 -45.87 24.43
CA GLY A 177 4.46 -46.48 23.88
C GLY A 177 5.56 -46.44 24.93
N LYS A 178 6.11 -47.55 25.28
CA LYS A 178 7.29 -47.71 26.13
C LYS A 178 8.46 -46.96 25.46
N ASN A 179 9.13 -46.07 26.23
CA ASN A 179 10.36 -45.36 25.88
C ASN A 179 10.29 -44.40 24.69
N THR A 180 9.53 -43.32 24.84
CA THR A 180 9.73 -42.16 23.94
C THR A 180 10.96 -41.38 24.37
N SER A 181 11.98 -41.40 23.54
CA SER A 181 13.12 -40.49 23.63
C SER A 181 12.65 -39.05 23.34
N LEU A 182 13.30 -38.07 23.98
CA LEU A 182 13.04 -36.63 23.76
C LEU A 182 13.22 -36.21 22.27
N TYR A 183 13.71 -37.11 21.44
CA TYR A 183 14.00 -36.92 20.00
C TYR A 183 12.99 -37.61 19.08
N ASP A 184 11.97 -38.28 19.62
CA ASP A 184 10.95 -38.90 18.78
C ASP A 184 10.04 -37.79 18.22
N PHE A 185 10.20 -37.58 16.91
CA PHE A 185 9.35 -36.68 16.14
C PHE A 185 7.92 -37.24 16.10
N ILE A 186 6.99 -36.54 16.73
CA ILE A 186 5.56 -36.87 16.60
C ILE A 186 5.09 -36.27 15.27
N PRO A 187 4.83 -37.09 14.23
CA PRO A 187 4.33 -36.55 12.98
C PRO A 187 2.95 -35.93 13.21
N THR A 188 2.82 -34.66 12.89
CA THR A 188 1.51 -34.02 12.87
C THR A 188 0.58 -34.80 11.93
N LYS A 189 -0.61 -35.15 12.37
CA LYS A 189 -1.59 -35.95 11.59
C LYS A 189 -1.93 -35.32 10.24
N ARG A 190 -1.68 -34.04 10.06
CA ARG A 190 -1.90 -33.31 8.80
C ARG A 190 -0.84 -32.21 8.64
N VAL A 191 -0.04 -32.34 7.61
CA VAL A 191 0.89 -31.28 7.16
C VAL A 191 0.15 -30.49 6.10
N TYR A 192 -0.17 -29.23 6.39
CA TYR A 192 -0.68 -28.33 5.36
C TYR A 192 0.48 -27.87 4.50
N THR A 193 0.33 -28.00 3.20
CA THR A 193 1.27 -27.40 2.26
C THR A 193 1.03 -25.88 2.24
N ASP A 194 2.07 -25.09 1.92
CA ASP A 194 1.95 -23.64 1.73
C ASP A 194 0.80 -23.29 0.78
N LYS A 195 0.55 -24.16 -0.19
CA LYS A 195 -0.55 -24.01 -1.16
C LYS A 195 -1.93 -24.21 -0.52
N GLU A 196 -2.08 -25.16 0.40
CA GLU A 196 -3.35 -25.40 1.12
C GLU A 196 -3.62 -24.28 2.13
N LEU A 197 -2.59 -23.84 2.87
CA LEU A 197 -2.69 -22.67 3.77
C LEU A 197 -3.06 -21.41 2.99
N LEU A 198 -2.43 -21.20 1.84
CA LEU A 198 -2.74 -20.10 0.96
C LEU A 198 -4.17 -20.18 0.41
N GLN A 199 -4.63 -21.37 0.00
CA GLN A 199 -6.00 -21.58 -0.46
C GLN A 199 -7.04 -21.34 0.65
N GLN A 200 -6.78 -21.78 1.87
CA GLN A 200 -7.66 -21.49 3.02
C GLN A 200 -7.70 -20.00 3.33
N HIS A 201 -6.56 -19.34 3.28
CA HIS A 201 -6.48 -17.89 3.48
C HIS A 201 -7.21 -17.13 2.35
N ILE A 202 -7.01 -17.52 1.10
CA ILE A 202 -7.74 -16.96 -0.07
C ILE A 202 -9.24 -17.18 0.08
N ALA A 203 -9.68 -18.37 0.50
CA ALA A 203 -11.09 -18.65 0.70
C ALA A 203 -11.70 -17.73 1.76
N ARG A 204 -11.03 -17.53 2.90
CA ARG A 204 -11.49 -16.61 3.96
C ARG A 204 -11.55 -15.15 3.51
N VAL A 205 -10.63 -14.71 2.65
CA VAL A 205 -10.54 -13.33 2.19
C VAL A 205 -11.40 -13.06 0.95
N ALA A 206 -11.57 -14.06 0.08
CA ALA A 206 -12.40 -13.94 -1.14
C ALA A 206 -13.90 -14.11 -0.86
N THR A 207 -14.25 -14.82 0.20
CA THR A 207 -15.63 -14.98 0.70
C THR A 207 -15.83 -14.11 1.95
N PHE A 208 -15.68 -12.81 1.80
CA PHE A 208 -16.12 -11.86 2.80
C PHE A 208 -17.66 -11.90 2.78
N ASP A 209 -18.22 -12.87 3.48
CA ASP A 209 -19.66 -13.07 3.55
C ASP A 209 -20.25 -12.10 4.59
N ASP A 210 -21.06 -11.16 4.11
CA ASP A 210 -21.74 -10.16 4.94
C ASP A 210 -22.65 -10.79 6.01
N SER A 211 -23.10 -12.04 5.79
CA SER A 211 -23.99 -12.74 6.71
C SER A 211 -23.32 -13.15 8.03
N LEU A 212 -21.99 -13.14 8.10
CA LEU A 212 -21.21 -13.46 9.30
C LEU A 212 -20.81 -12.22 10.12
N LEU A 213 -21.24 -11.02 9.69
CA LEU A 213 -20.84 -9.78 10.32
C LEU A 213 -21.88 -9.33 11.34
N GLU A 214 -21.51 -9.31 12.59
CA GLU A 214 -22.38 -8.87 13.70
C GLU A 214 -22.65 -7.36 13.65
N VAL A 215 -21.76 -6.59 13.00
CA VAL A 215 -21.83 -5.12 12.94
C VAL A 215 -21.99 -4.62 11.50
N PRO A 216 -23.11 -4.00 11.14
CA PRO A 216 -23.30 -3.41 9.83
C PRO A 216 -22.48 -2.11 9.72
N VAL A 217 -21.41 -2.13 8.92
CA VAL A 217 -20.68 -0.90 8.56
C VAL A 217 -21.55 -0.06 7.64
N LYS A 218 -21.94 1.13 8.10
CA LYS A 218 -22.76 2.07 7.32
C LYS A 218 -21.90 2.87 6.36
N VAL A 219 -22.31 2.93 5.10
CA VAL A 219 -21.70 3.78 4.06
C VAL A 219 -22.67 4.91 3.78
N ILE A 220 -22.19 6.15 3.92
CA ILE A 220 -23.02 7.37 3.78
C ILE A 220 -22.42 8.23 2.67
N GLN A 221 -23.30 8.86 1.90
CA GLN A 221 -22.92 9.86 0.92
C GLN A 221 -22.84 11.24 1.58
N GLU A 222 -21.74 11.94 1.37
CA GLU A 222 -21.57 13.35 1.70
C GLU A 222 -21.52 14.19 0.42
N GLN A 223 -21.67 15.49 0.56
CA GLN A 223 -21.44 16.41 -0.56
C GLN A 223 -20.02 16.25 -1.08
N VAL A 224 -19.88 16.27 -2.41
CA VAL A 224 -18.57 16.18 -3.05
C VAL A 224 -17.73 17.39 -2.69
N PRO A 225 -16.61 17.23 -2.00
CA PRO A 225 -15.81 18.34 -1.51
C PRO A 225 -15.21 19.17 -2.64
N GLU A 226 -14.84 20.40 -2.33
CA GLU A 226 -14.06 21.20 -3.25
C GLU A 226 -12.65 20.66 -3.38
N LEU A 227 -12.15 20.69 -4.61
CA LEU A 227 -10.76 20.28 -4.83
C LEU A 227 -9.82 21.42 -4.40
N PRO A 228 -8.71 21.11 -3.69
CA PRO A 228 -7.78 22.12 -3.23
C PRO A 228 -7.21 22.93 -4.41
N GLU A 229 -7.26 24.26 -4.28
CA GLU A 229 -6.85 25.16 -5.37
C GLU A 229 -5.34 25.16 -5.61
N ASP A 230 -4.59 25.15 -4.51
CA ASP A 230 -3.14 25.27 -4.54
C ASP A 230 -2.41 23.96 -4.80
N LEU A 231 -3.09 22.82 -4.65
CA LEU A 231 -2.49 21.52 -4.94
C LEU A 231 -2.40 21.33 -6.45
N LYS A 232 -1.22 21.54 -7.02
CA LYS A 232 -0.97 21.38 -8.46
C LYS A 232 -0.02 20.22 -8.70
N PHE A 233 -0.40 19.27 -9.55
CA PHE A 233 0.50 18.21 -9.98
C PHE A 233 0.36 17.90 -11.46
N PHE A 234 1.49 17.62 -12.07
CA PHE A 234 1.63 17.47 -13.51
C PHE A 234 1.92 16.01 -13.86
N VAL A 235 1.32 15.55 -14.94
CA VAL A 235 1.54 14.21 -15.48
C VAL A 235 1.71 14.27 -16.99
N TYR A 236 2.47 13.33 -17.53
CA TYR A 236 2.45 13.07 -18.97
C TYR A 236 1.12 12.43 -19.39
N PRO A 237 0.65 12.67 -20.62
CA PRO A 237 -0.57 12.09 -21.13
C PRO A 237 -0.63 10.57 -20.98
N LYS A 238 -1.84 10.02 -21.00
CA LYS A 238 -2.06 8.58 -20.94
C LYS A 238 -1.39 7.90 -22.13
N GLY A 239 -0.61 6.84 -21.86
CA GLY A 239 0.18 6.14 -22.88
C GLY A 239 1.59 6.72 -23.12
N ASP A 240 1.88 7.93 -22.70
CA ASP A 240 3.22 8.50 -22.74
C ASP A 240 4.09 7.92 -21.62
N ILE A 241 5.27 7.40 -21.97
CA ILE A 241 6.25 6.77 -21.07
C ILE A 241 7.40 7.71 -20.68
N SER A 242 7.32 8.97 -21.05
CA SER A 242 8.33 9.98 -20.71
C SER A 242 8.51 10.10 -19.20
N LYS A 243 9.72 10.42 -18.79
CA LYS A 243 10.08 10.58 -17.37
C LYS A 243 10.38 12.03 -17.09
N PHE A 244 9.98 12.50 -15.92
CA PHE A 244 10.38 13.81 -15.45
C PHE A 244 11.90 13.85 -15.22
N PRO A 245 12.57 14.93 -15.63
CA PRO A 245 13.95 15.19 -15.20
C PRO A 245 14.01 15.28 -13.67
N ASN A 246 15.17 14.96 -13.10
CA ASN A 246 15.36 15.18 -11.67
C ASN A 246 15.32 16.69 -11.37
N PRO A 247 14.56 17.13 -10.36
CA PRO A 247 14.54 18.53 -9.96
C PRO A 247 15.96 18.97 -9.56
N LYS A 248 16.37 20.13 -10.04
CA LYS A 248 17.71 20.67 -9.74
C LYS A 248 17.58 21.79 -8.71
N MET A 249 18.40 21.71 -7.68
CA MET A 249 18.53 22.80 -6.71
C MET A 249 19.36 23.93 -7.35
N LYS A 250 18.77 25.10 -7.46
CA LYS A 250 19.50 26.31 -7.81
C LYS A 250 20.01 26.97 -6.53
N HIS A 251 21.13 27.70 -6.60
CA HIS A 251 21.70 28.38 -5.44
C HIS A 251 20.65 29.26 -4.75
N GLY A 252 20.39 28.99 -3.47
CA GLY A 252 19.46 29.76 -2.64
C GLY A 252 17.97 29.43 -2.81
N ASN A 253 17.58 28.50 -3.70
CA ASN A 253 16.18 28.16 -3.95
C ASN A 253 15.85 26.71 -3.55
N LEU A 254 14.60 26.50 -3.13
CA LEU A 254 14.04 25.19 -2.89
C LEU A 254 13.86 24.40 -4.19
N LEU A 255 13.71 23.07 -4.10
CA LEU A 255 13.38 22.26 -5.27
C LEU A 255 12.00 22.63 -5.81
N GLY A 256 11.86 22.74 -7.13
CA GLY A 256 10.66 23.27 -7.78
C GLY A 256 9.49 22.29 -7.83
N TYR A 257 9.74 20.98 -7.81
CA TYR A 257 8.69 19.95 -7.83
C TYR A 257 9.19 18.66 -7.20
N TYR A 258 8.25 17.90 -6.62
CA TYR A 258 8.51 16.58 -6.02
C TYR A 258 7.94 15.47 -6.90
N MET A 259 8.76 14.47 -7.19
CA MET A 259 8.33 13.29 -7.96
C MET A 259 7.75 12.23 -7.05
N MET A 260 6.48 11.88 -7.25
CA MET A 260 5.80 10.84 -6.51
C MET A 260 4.77 10.10 -7.37
N ASP A 261 4.23 9.00 -6.86
CA ASP A 261 3.09 8.35 -7.50
C ASP A 261 1.86 9.26 -7.40
N ALA A 262 1.23 9.58 -8.53
CA ALA A 262 0.05 10.46 -8.53
C ALA A 262 -1.13 9.88 -7.73
N ALA A 263 -1.27 8.56 -7.66
CA ALA A 263 -2.33 7.92 -6.88
C ALA A 263 -2.19 8.21 -5.37
N SER A 264 -0.95 8.47 -4.89
CA SER A 264 -0.69 8.84 -3.50
C SER A 264 -1.23 10.23 -3.11
N LEU A 265 -1.66 11.05 -4.07
CA LEU A 265 -2.31 12.33 -3.82
C LEU A 265 -3.81 12.19 -3.51
N LEU A 266 -4.44 11.11 -3.95
CA LEU A 266 -5.87 10.88 -3.72
C LEU A 266 -6.26 10.80 -2.23
N PRO A 267 -5.50 10.14 -1.33
CA PRO A 267 -5.76 10.19 0.11
C PRO A 267 -5.74 11.61 0.66
N VAL A 268 -4.82 12.46 0.20
CA VAL A 268 -4.74 13.87 0.62
C VAL A 268 -5.96 14.67 0.12
N ILE A 269 -6.40 14.43 -1.11
CA ILE A 269 -7.61 15.04 -1.68
C ILE A 269 -8.85 14.57 -0.92
N ALA A 270 -8.95 13.26 -0.59
CA ALA A 270 -10.08 12.70 0.15
C ALA A 270 -10.17 13.22 1.59
N LEU A 271 -9.03 13.60 2.19
CA LEU A 271 -8.97 14.17 3.54
C LEU A 271 -9.72 15.50 3.63
N ASP A 272 -9.82 16.23 2.52
CA ASP A 272 -10.57 17.47 2.42
C ASP A 272 -10.14 18.49 3.49
N LEU A 273 -8.87 18.90 3.41
CA LEU A 273 -8.26 19.83 4.35
C LEU A 273 -8.91 21.22 4.26
N GLN A 274 -9.25 21.77 5.41
CA GLN A 274 -9.78 23.11 5.56
C GLN A 274 -8.81 23.99 6.36
N GLU A 275 -8.98 25.30 6.26
CA GLU A 275 -8.22 26.24 7.07
C GLU A 275 -8.49 25.98 8.57
N ASN A 276 -7.47 26.13 9.39
CA ASN A 276 -7.50 25.89 10.85
C ASN A 276 -7.72 24.42 11.27
N ASP A 277 -7.66 23.44 10.36
CA ASP A 277 -7.68 22.04 10.73
C ASP A 277 -6.41 21.66 11.51
N SER A 278 -6.59 20.96 12.63
CA SER A 278 -5.53 20.21 13.26
C SER A 278 -5.40 18.85 12.57
N VAL A 279 -4.25 18.59 11.97
CA VAL A 279 -4.01 17.44 11.10
C VAL A 279 -2.98 16.49 11.70
N LEU A 280 -3.25 15.20 11.67
CA LEU A 280 -2.30 14.14 12.03
C LEU A 280 -1.95 13.31 10.79
N ASP A 281 -0.64 13.16 10.55
CA ASP A 281 -0.10 12.14 9.64
C ASP A 281 0.51 11.02 10.51
N LEU A 282 -0.22 9.92 10.66
CA LEU A 282 0.06 8.88 11.66
C LEU A 282 1.28 8.01 11.30
N CYS A 283 1.57 7.83 10.01
CA CYS A 283 2.70 7.08 9.50
C CYS A 283 3.45 7.91 8.44
N ALA A 284 3.87 9.12 8.83
CA ALA A 284 4.25 10.20 7.94
C ALA A 284 5.44 9.93 7.02
N ALA A 285 6.39 9.11 7.47
CA ALA A 285 7.61 8.91 6.73
C ALA A 285 7.46 7.95 5.53
N PRO A 286 8.09 8.26 4.39
CA PRO A 286 9.19 9.21 4.19
C PRO A 286 8.79 10.68 3.90
N GLY A 287 7.50 11.06 3.90
CA GLY A 287 7.08 12.46 3.81
C GLY A 287 6.40 12.88 2.51
N GLY A 288 6.13 11.96 1.58
CA GLY A 288 5.50 12.31 0.29
C GLY A 288 4.07 12.85 0.43
N LYS A 289 3.22 12.20 1.24
CA LYS A 289 1.86 12.65 1.54
C LYS A 289 1.86 13.87 2.47
N THR A 290 2.77 13.88 3.46
CA THR A 290 3.02 15.06 4.31
C THR A 290 3.33 16.31 3.46
N LEU A 291 4.25 16.19 2.49
CA LEU A 291 4.58 17.28 1.58
C LEU A 291 3.35 17.68 0.75
N ALA A 292 2.57 16.72 0.26
CA ALA A 292 1.36 17.00 -0.50
C ALA A 292 0.30 17.75 0.33
N MET A 293 0.14 17.40 1.62
CA MET A 293 -0.72 18.16 2.54
C MET A 293 -0.24 19.59 2.70
N LEU A 294 1.05 19.81 2.88
CA LEU A 294 1.64 21.16 2.98
C LEU A 294 1.44 21.98 1.70
N GLN A 295 1.47 21.34 0.50
CA GLN A 295 1.22 22.03 -0.76
C GLN A 295 -0.22 22.49 -0.95
N THR A 296 -1.17 22.05 -0.10
CA THR A 296 -2.53 22.61 -0.10
C THR A 296 -2.61 24.00 0.52
N LEU A 297 -1.56 24.45 1.24
CA LEU A 297 -1.46 25.70 1.99
C LEU A 297 -2.55 25.89 3.07
N LYS A 298 -3.26 24.81 3.42
CA LYS A 298 -4.34 24.82 4.42
C LYS A 298 -3.95 24.22 5.78
N THR A 299 -2.71 23.71 5.89
CA THR A 299 -2.23 23.04 7.12
C THR A 299 -1.57 24.04 8.04
N GLU A 300 -2.28 24.52 9.05
CA GLU A 300 -1.72 25.40 10.09
C GLU A 300 -1.11 24.60 11.24
N ASN A 301 -1.64 23.41 11.54
CA ASN A 301 -1.18 22.53 12.61
C ASN A 301 -1.08 21.10 12.09
N LEU A 302 0.08 20.71 11.58
CA LEU A 302 0.35 19.36 11.08
C LEU A 302 1.29 18.60 12.03
N THR A 303 0.78 17.54 12.64
CA THR A 303 1.58 16.61 13.43
C THR A 303 1.94 15.39 12.60
N CYS A 304 3.25 15.12 12.48
CA CYS A 304 3.79 14.00 11.73
C CYS A 304 4.45 13.04 12.69
N ILE A 305 4.01 11.79 12.71
CA ILE A 305 4.65 10.76 13.54
C ILE A 305 5.05 9.55 12.70
N ASP A 306 6.06 8.86 13.15
CA ASP A 306 6.52 7.57 12.60
C ASP A 306 7.35 6.88 13.68
N GLU A 307 7.31 5.57 13.74
CA GLU A 307 8.07 4.78 14.71
C GLU A 307 9.58 4.73 14.40
N SER A 308 10.00 4.99 13.17
CA SER A 308 11.35 4.81 12.68
C SER A 308 12.13 6.12 12.56
N TRP A 309 13.19 6.27 13.36
CA TRP A 309 14.12 7.40 13.23
C TRP A 309 14.74 7.54 11.84
N SER A 310 15.09 6.44 11.19
CA SER A 310 15.70 6.48 9.85
C SER A 310 14.71 6.99 8.80
N ARG A 311 13.44 6.66 8.92
CA ARG A 311 12.38 7.14 8.05
C ARG A 311 12.08 8.61 8.33
N LEU A 312 12.00 9.03 9.60
CA LEU A 312 11.81 10.43 10.00
C LEU A 312 12.95 11.34 9.55
N SER A 313 14.20 10.84 9.53
CA SER A 313 15.33 11.58 8.97
C SER A 313 15.07 11.93 7.50
N ARG A 314 14.55 10.99 6.69
CA ARG A 314 14.18 11.26 5.30
C ARG A 314 13.07 12.31 5.17
N LEU A 315 12.07 12.25 6.04
CA LEU A 315 11.00 13.27 6.08
C LEU A 315 11.59 14.66 6.34
N LYS A 316 12.51 14.77 7.32
CA LYS A 316 13.22 16.03 7.62
C LYS A 316 14.06 16.52 6.41
N ASP A 317 14.76 15.62 5.73
CA ASP A 317 15.53 15.96 4.54
C ASP A 317 14.62 16.49 3.41
N ILE A 318 13.51 15.81 3.16
CA ILE A 318 12.50 16.24 2.18
C ILE A 318 11.95 17.61 2.57
N SER A 319 11.56 17.81 3.81
CA SER A 319 11.08 19.11 4.29
C SER A 319 12.12 20.20 4.04
N LYS A 320 13.39 19.95 4.36
CA LYS A 320 14.46 20.90 4.13
C LYS A 320 14.65 21.28 2.65
N TRP A 321 14.54 20.32 1.74
CA TRP A 321 14.74 20.55 0.31
C TRP A 321 13.56 21.26 -0.37
N TYR A 322 12.35 21.08 0.13
CA TYR A 322 11.13 21.59 -0.49
C TYR A 322 10.50 22.77 0.23
N ILE A 323 10.72 22.90 1.52
CA ILE A 323 10.10 23.95 2.36
C ILE A 323 11.17 24.84 2.99
N GLY A 324 12.41 24.34 3.11
CA GLY A 324 13.51 25.02 3.79
C GLY A 324 13.56 24.65 5.25
N GLU A 325 13.28 25.60 6.14
CA GLU A 325 13.13 25.30 7.56
C GLU A 325 11.79 24.63 7.81
N THR A 326 11.75 23.69 8.76
CA THR A 326 10.48 23.06 9.17
C THR A 326 9.52 24.16 9.62
N PRO A 327 8.34 24.31 8.96
CA PRO A 327 7.39 25.34 9.33
C PRO A 327 7.00 25.21 10.81
N SER A 328 6.76 26.33 11.49
CA SER A 328 6.24 26.31 12.88
C SER A 328 4.90 25.58 13.00
N SER A 329 4.17 25.49 11.88
CA SER A 329 2.93 24.74 11.74
C SER A 329 3.12 23.21 11.66
N MET A 330 4.34 22.71 11.58
CA MET A 330 4.64 21.27 11.44
C MET A 330 5.48 20.77 12.63
N SER A 331 4.97 19.77 13.33
CA SER A 331 5.69 19.03 14.37
C SER A 331 6.04 17.62 13.88
N VAL A 332 7.26 17.14 14.19
CA VAL A 332 7.72 15.81 13.80
C VAL A 332 8.24 15.09 15.04
N SER A 333 7.63 13.97 15.39
CA SER A 333 8.04 13.18 16.55
C SER A 333 8.15 11.68 16.22
N LYS A 334 9.04 11.00 16.95
CA LYS A 334 9.11 9.55 16.93
C LYS A 334 8.12 9.02 17.96
N THR A 335 7.05 8.39 17.48
CA THR A 335 6.01 7.82 18.33
C THR A 335 5.46 6.56 17.64
N ASP A 336 5.13 5.54 18.41
CA ASP A 336 4.34 4.43 17.92
C ASP A 336 2.90 4.93 17.76
N GLY A 337 2.41 4.96 16.52
CA GLY A 337 1.07 5.44 16.18
C GLY A 337 -0.06 4.69 16.89
N LYS A 338 0.14 3.44 17.27
CA LYS A 338 -0.84 2.60 17.97
C LYS A 338 -1.17 3.07 19.39
N LEU A 339 -0.26 3.87 19.99
CA LEU A 339 -0.40 4.38 21.35
C LEU A 339 -1.16 5.70 21.46
N LEU A 340 -1.63 6.26 20.33
CA LEU A 340 -2.37 7.52 20.35
C LEU A 340 -3.86 7.26 20.62
N GLU A 341 -4.38 7.95 21.64
CA GLU A 341 -5.78 7.80 22.07
C GLU A 341 -6.53 9.12 22.24
N ASP A 342 -5.80 10.25 22.38
CA ASP A 342 -6.41 11.55 22.68
C ASP A 342 -7.09 12.16 21.46
N PRO A 343 -8.39 12.49 21.51
CA PRO A 343 -9.17 13.04 20.38
C PRO A 343 -8.86 14.53 20.19
N PHE A 344 -7.75 14.80 19.51
CA PHE A 344 -7.25 16.16 19.30
C PHE A 344 -7.42 16.66 17.85
N TYR A 345 -7.38 15.75 16.86
CA TYR A 345 -7.26 16.13 15.45
C TYR A 345 -8.61 16.19 14.73
N ASN A 346 -8.76 17.18 13.82
CA ASN A 346 -9.91 17.28 12.92
C ASN A 346 -9.78 16.32 11.74
N LYS A 347 -8.55 16.14 11.25
CA LYS A 347 -8.21 15.33 10.10
C LYS A 347 -7.06 14.40 10.43
N VAL A 348 -7.22 13.14 10.11
CA VAL A 348 -6.17 12.12 10.37
C VAL A 348 -5.91 11.34 9.09
N LEU A 349 -4.65 11.32 8.65
CA LEU A 349 -4.17 10.44 7.60
C LEU A 349 -3.52 9.22 8.21
N VAL A 350 -4.00 8.03 7.84
CA VAL A 350 -3.47 6.73 8.29
C VAL A 350 -2.96 5.98 7.05
N ASP A 351 -1.74 6.34 6.61
CA ASP A 351 -1.05 5.72 5.48
C ASP A 351 -0.14 4.60 5.99
N VAL A 352 -0.73 3.45 6.24
CA VAL A 352 -0.09 2.36 6.98
C VAL A 352 1.01 1.63 6.22
N PRO A 353 1.98 1.01 6.92
CA PRO A 353 2.85 0.01 6.32
C PRO A 353 2.03 -1.10 5.66
N CYS A 354 2.41 -1.53 4.47
CA CYS A 354 1.70 -2.56 3.73
C CYS A 354 2.67 -3.44 2.93
N ASN A 355 2.17 -4.42 2.20
CA ASN A 355 2.98 -5.31 1.37
C ASN A 355 3.84 -4.57 0.32
N THR A 356 3.50 -3.33 -0.02
CA THR A 356 4.21 -2.52 -1.03
C THR A 356 4.39 -3.30 -2.33
N ASP A 357 3.30 -3.73 -2.94
CA ASP A 357 3.27 -4.74 -4.03
C ASP A 357 4.28 -4.46 -5.15
N ARG A 358 4.47 -3.19 -5.50
CA ARG A 358 5.45 -2.82 -6.52
C ARG A 358 6.89 -3.04 -6.07
N HIS A 359 7.20 -2.68 -4.84
CA HIS A 359 8.55 -2.77 -4.30
C HIS A 359 9.01 -4.23 -4.21
N VAL A 360 8.17 -5.11 -3.67
CA VAL A 360 8.53 -6.52 -3.48
C VAL A 360 8.71 -7.30 -4.79
N LEU A 361 8.16 -6.78 -5.90
CA LEU A 361 8.36 -7.37 -7.24
C LEU A 361 9.62 -6.89 -7.95
N ILE A 362 10.18 -5.74 -7.56
CA ILE A 362 11.29 -5.08 -8.25
C ILE A 362 12.57 -5.13 -7.44
N SER A 363 12.49 -5.05 -6.11
CA SER A 363 13.64 -4.93 -5.22
C SER A 363 13.80 -6.16 -4.32
N GLU A 364 15.05 -6.61 -4.18
CA GLU A 364 15.43 -7.59 -3.17
C GLU A 364 15.69 -6.95 -1.80
N ASP A 365 15.91 -5.62 -1.77
CA ASP A 365 16.17 -4.90 -0.52
C ASP A 365 14.89 -4.74 0.28
N ASN A 366 14.96 -5.01 1.57
CA ASN A 366 13.83 -4.93 2.52
C ASN A 366 12.54 -5.63 2.02
N ASN A 367 12.68 -6.71 1.26
CA ASN A 367 11.58 -7.45 0.68
C ASN A 367 10.87 -8.31 1.74
N LEU A 368 9.56 -8.15 1.89
CA LEU A 368 8.72 -8.90 2.84
C LEU A 368 8.60 -10.40 2.53
N PHE A 369 9.04 -10.83 1.34
CA PHE A 369 9.07 -12.24 0.96
C PHE A 369 10.41 -12.91 1.26
N LYS A 370 11.31 -12.26 2.00
CA LYS A 370 12.52 -12.89 2.53
C LYS A 370 12.17 -14.00 3.52
N PRO A 371 12.95 -15.09 3.57
CA PRO A 371 12.84 -16.07 4.63
C PRO A 371 12.91 -15.41 6.01
N GLY A 372 12.07 -15.84 6.94
CA GLY A 372 12.00 -15.26 8.28
C GLY A 372 11.10 -14.03 8.45
N ARG A 373 10.54 -13.47 7.36
CA ARG A 373 9.57 -12.36 7.44
C ARG A 373 8.12 -12.79 7.13
N MET A 374 7.85 -14.09 7.22
CA MET A 374 6.50 -14.61 6.97
C MET A 374 5.53 -14.18 8.08
N GLU A 375 5.96 -14.26 9.33
CA GLU A 375 5.20 -13.83 10.50
C GLU A 375 4.82 -12.35 10.40
N GLU A 376 5.81 -11.47 10.19
CA GLU A 376 5.58 -10.05 9.95
C GLU A 376 4.54 -9.78 8.86
N ARG A 377 4.60 -10.52 7.74
CA ARG A 377 3.62 -10.37 6.65
C ARG A 377 2.21 -10.82 7.03
N LEU A 378 2.08 -11.84 7.87
CA LEU A 378 0.79 -12.34 8.35
C LEU A 378 0.18 -11.40 9.41
N GLU A 379 1.00 -10.72 10.18
CA GLU A 379 0.59 -9.78 11.22
C GLU A 379 0.22 -8.40 10.68
N LEU A 380 0.69 -8.04 9.47
CA LEU A 380 0.41 -6.74 8.86
C LEU A 380 -1.07 -6.28 8.92
N PRO A 381 -2.08 -7.11 8.61
CA PRO A 381 -3.47 -6.65 8.70
C PRO A 381 -3.89 -6.30 10.13
N THR A 382 -3.36 -6.99 11.14
CA THR A 382 -3.63 -6.71 12.56
C THR A 382 -2.97 -5.39 12.96
N GLU A 383 -1.70 -5.19 12.61
CA GLU A 383 -0.99 -3.94 12.85
C GLU A 383 -1.67 -2.74 12.18
N GLN A 384 -2.11 -2.92 10.93
CA GLN A 384 -2.85 -1.91 10.18
C GLN A 384 -4.19 -1.57 10.83
N MET A 385 -4.89 -2.57 11.36
CA MET A 385 -6.14 -2.38 12.10
C MET A 385 -5.91 -1.59 13.39
N GLU A 386 -4.88 -1.92 14.16
CA GLU A 386 -4.51 -1.20 15.39
C GLU A 386 -4.17 0.27 15.10
N LEU A 387 -3.40 0.53 14.03
CA LEU A 387 -3.09 1.90 13.59
C LEU A 387 -4.34 2.67 13.16
N LEU A 388 -5.26 2.02 12.45
CA LEU A 388 -6.52 2.66 12.04
C LEU A 388 -7.40 2.97 13.25
N VAL A 389 -7.51 2.05 14.21
CA VAL A 389 -8.24 2.25 15.48
C VAL A 389 -7.64 3.44 16.24
N ALA A 390 -6.31 3.49 16.39
CA ALA A 390 -5.62 4.61 17.04
C ALA A 390 -5.85 5.95 16.32
N GLY A 391 -5.81 5.94 14.98
CA GLY A 391 -6.13 7.11 14.17
C GLY A 391 -7.56 7.61 14.37
N ILE A 392 -8.53 6.70 14.49
CA ILE A 392 -9.92 7.06 14.77
C ILE A 392 -10.10 7.58 16.20
N LYS A 393 -9.45 6.96 17.20
CA LYS A 393 -9.44 7.44 18.58
C LYS A 393 -8.84 8.85 18.70
N SER A 394 -7.78 9.13 17.93
CA SER A 394 -7.11 10.45 17.90
C SER A 394 -7.90 11.53 17.15
N CYS A 395 -8.91 11.15 16.39
CA CYS A 395 -9.77 12.05 15.67
C CYS A 395 -10.90 12.56 16.57
N LYS A 396 -11.21 13.85 16.52
CA LYS A 396 -12.36 14.45 17.24
C LYS A 396 -13.68 13.88 16.73
N PRO A 397 -14.75 13.84 17.56
CA PRO A 397 -16.11 13.66 17.06
C PRO A 397 -16.42 14.67 15.94
N GLY A 398 -17.05 14.22 14.86
CA GLY A 398 -17.28 14.99 13.64
C GLY A 398 -16.07 15.08 12.70
N GLY A 399 -14.88 14.65 13.13
CA GLY A 399 -13.67 14.70 12.31
C GLY A 399 -13.57 13.56 11.29
N THR A 400 -12.55 13.61 10.46
CA THR A 400 -12.37 12.73 9.30
C THR A 400 -11.05 11.99 9.39
N VAL A 401 -11.09 10.67 9.15
CA VAL A 401 -9.93 9.80 9.03
C VAL A 401 -9.87 9.26 7.61
N VAL A 402 -8.70 9.33 6.97
CA VAL A 402 -8.46 8.69 5.68
C VAL A 402 -7.43 7.59 5.86
N TYR A 403 -7.86 6.36 5.60
CA TYR A 403 -7.02 5.18 5.57
C TYR A 403 -6.50 4.93 4.16
N SER A 404 -5.21 4.64 4.01
CA SER A 404 -4.62 4.33 2.70
C SER A 404 -3.54 3.27 2.76
N THR A 405 -3.43 2.50 1.66
CA THR A 405 -2.38 1.50 1.43
C THR A 405 -1.92 1.52 -0.02
N CYS A 406 -0.71 1.05 -0.27
CA CYS A 406 -0.19 0.85 -1.64
C CYS A 406 -0.20 -0.64 -2.05
N THR A 407 -1.18 -1.41 -1.60
CA THR A 407 -1.35 -2.84 -1.94
C THR A 407 -2.69 -3.12 -2.60
N LEU A 408 -2.73 -4.19 -3.39
CA LEU A 408 -3.95 -4.74 -4.00
C LEU A 408 -4.71 -5.69 -3.05
N SER A 409 -4.15 -6.01 -1.88
CA SER A 409 -4.66 -7.02 -0.97
C SER A 409 -6.01 -6.62 -0.36
N PRO A 410 -7.12 -7.34 -0.63
CA PRO A 410 -8.41 -7.06 0.01
C PRO A 410 -8.34 -7.16 1.54
N ALA A 411 -7.51 -8.06 2.07
CA ALA A 411 -7.34 -8.24 3.52
C ALA A 411 -6.70 -7.02 4.19
N GLN A 412 -5.80 -6.31 3.47
CA GLN A 412 -5.15 -5.09 3.96
C GLN A 412 -5.94 -3.81 3.61
N ASN A 413 -6.99 -3.92 2.82
CA ASN A 413 -7.84 -2.83 2.35
C ASN A 413 -9.22 -2.87 3.07
N ASP A 414 -10.26 -3.31 2.40
CA ASP A 414 -11.62 -3.39 2.99
C ASP A 414 -11.65 -4.28 4.25
N GLY A 415 -10.80 -5.31 4.33
CA GLY A 415 -10.69 -6.20 5.49
C GLY A 415 -10.24 -5.48 6.75
N VAL A 416 -9.22 -4.63 6.66
CA VAL A 416 -8.73 -3.83 7.79
C VAL A 416 -9.77 -2.79 8.22
N VAL A 417 -10.41 -2.11 7.26
CA VAL A 417 -11.48 -1.14 7.56
C VAL A 417 -12.59 -1.83 8.34
N HIS A 418 -13.01 -3.00 7.88
CA HIS A 418 -14.05 -3.76 8.57
C HIS A 418 -13.65 -4.17 9.97
N ALA A 419 -12.46 -4.78 10.13
CA ALA A 419 -11.96 -5.21 11.43
C ALA A 419 -11.82 -4.05 12.44
N ALA A 420 -11.38 -2.88 11.97
CA ALA A 420 -11.29 -1.69 12.81
C ALA A 420 -12.67 -1.20 13.28
N MET A 421 -13.67 -1.21 12.38
CA MET A 421 -15.04 -0.83 12.73
C MET A 421 -15.68 -1.81 13.73
N ASP A 422 -15.49 -3.11 13.53
CA ASP A 422 -15.96 -4.15 14.41
C ASP A 422 -15.32 -4.03 15.80
N HIS A 423 -13.99 -3.84 15.85
CA HIS A 423 -13.27 -3.62 17.11
C HIS A 423 -13.78 -2.37 17.86
N LEU A 424 -13.91 -1.22 17.18
CA LEU A 424 -14.42 -0.01 17.81
C LEU A 424 -15.84 -0.17 18.33
N TRP A 425 -16.68 -0.87 17.59
CA TRP A 425 -18.04 -1.14 18.00
C TRP A 425 -18.14 -2.02 19.27
N LYS A 426 -17.28 -3.04 19.36
CA LYS A 426 -17.28 -4.00 20.47
C LYS A 426 -16.57 -3.46 21.71
N GLU A 427 -15.46 -2.77 21.52
CA GLU A 427 -14.54 -2.43 22.63
C GLU A 427 -14.61 -0.96 23.08
N THR A 428 -15.35 -0.13 22.36
CA THR A 428 -15.37 1.33 22.66
C THR A 428 -16.77 1.91 22.45
N ASP A 429 -16.99 3.14 22.95
CA ASP A 429 -18.20 3.93 22.69
C ASP A 429 -18.11 4.78 21.42
N ILE A 430 -17.11 4.58 20.59
CA ILE A 430 -16.89 5.37 19.37
C ILE A 430 -17.80 4.85 18.26
N ASP A 431 -18.61 5.75 17.68
CA ASP A 431 -19.40 5.47 16.49
C ASP A 431 -18.75 6.06 15.25
N THR A 432 -18.70 5.27 14.20
CA THR A 432 -18.05 5.64 12.95
C THR A 432 -18.90 5.26 11.74
N VAL A 433 -18.74 6.00 10.65
CA VAL A 433 -19.34 5.69 9.36
C VAL A 433 -18.30 5.81 8.25
N VAL A 434 -18.45 5.01 7.21
CA VAL A 434 -17.65 5.16 5.99
C VAL A 434 -18.33 6.20 5.10
N ILE A 435 -17.55 7.10 4.55
CA ILE A 435 -18.02 8.10 3.59
C ILE A 435 -17.75 7.59 2.17
N ASP A 436 -18.77 7.55 1.34
CA ASP A 436 -18.61 7.19 -0.07
C ASP A 436 -17.79 8.23 -0.82
N ILE A 437 -16.67 7.79 -1.34
CA ILE A 437 -15.76 8.58 -2.17
C ILE A 437 -15.76 8.11 -3.63
N SER A 438 -16.84 7.49 -4.09
CA SER A 438 -16.97 7.00 -5.47
C SER A 438 -16.93 8.11 -6.53
N TYR A 439 -17.19 9.37 -6.12
CA TYR A 439 -17.03 10.56 -6.95
C TYR A 439 -15.61 10.73 -7.51
N LEU A 440 -14.60 10.15 -6.86
CA LEU A 440 -13.22 10.15 -7.37
C LEU A 440 -13.11 9.43 -8.73
N ARG A 441 -13.95 8.43 -8.98
CA ARG A 441 -13.93 7.65 -10.23
C ARG A 441 -14.22 8.52 -11.46
N PRO A 442 -15.36 9.23 -11.57
CA PRO A 442 -15.64 10.08 -12.71
C PRO A 442 -14.74 11.31 -12.80
N ILE A 443 -14.31 11.87 -11.67
CA ILE A 443 -13.44 13.06 -11.63
C ILE A 443 -12.04 12.76 -12.16
N PHE A 444 -11.47 11.62 -11.80
CA PHE A 444 -10.09 11.26 -12.15
C PHE A 444 -9.97 10.14 -13.20
N LYS A 445 -11.04 9.82 -13.94
CA LYS A 445 -11.09 8.74 -14.95
C LYS A 445 -10.04 8.85 -16.06
N ASP A 446 -9.62 10.07 -16.38
CA ASP A 446 -8.65 10.31 -17.44
C ASP A 446 -7.21 9.90 -17.04
N ILE A 447 -6.98 9.72 -15.73
CA ILE A 447 -5.66 9.39 -15.19
C ILE A 447 -5.67 8.02 -14.53
N PHE A 448 -6.67 7.73 -13.70
CA PHE A 448 -6.71 6.52 -12.91
C PHE A 448 -7.76 5.54 -13.40
N THR A 449 -7.47 4.27 -13.21
CA THR A 449 -8.43 3.17 -13.39
C THR A 449 -8.77 2.63 -12.02
N PHE A 450 -10.04 2.70 -11.64
CA PHE A 450 -10.50 2.22 -10.34
C PHE A 450 -11.07 0.80 -10.44
N PHE A 451 -10.85 0.01 -9.39
CA PHE A 451 -11.47 -1.29 -9.23
C PHE A 451 -12.95 -1.12 -8.81
N PRO A 452 -13.92 -1.72 -9.51
CA PRO A 452 -15.34 -1.45 -9.23
C PRO A 452 -15.91 -2.21 -8.04
N LYS A 453 -15.18 -3.20 -7.50
CA LYS A 453 -15.70 -4.16 -6.51
C LYS A 453 -15.11 -3.98 -5.12
N THR A 454 -14.68 -2.80 -4.76
CA THR A 454 -14.36 -2.46 -3.37
C THR A 454 -15.66 -2.23 -2.61
N LYS A 455 -15.69 -2.62 -1.35
CA LYS A 455 -16.88 -2.52 -0.49
C LYS A 455 -16.98 -1.15 0.17
N TYR A 456 -15.90 -0.69 0.75
CA TYR A 456 -15.87 0.53 1.56
C TYR A 456 -15.11 1.67 0.88
N GLY A 457 -13.94 1.38 0.39
CA GLY A 457 -13.06 2.39 -0.19
C GLY A 457 -13.00 2.36 -1.71
N GLN A 458 -11.98 3.03 -2.25
CA GLN A 458 -11.67 3.05 -3.67
C GLN A 458 -10.27 2.52 -3.90
N LEU A 459 -10.08 1.65 -4.90
CA LEU A 459 -8.79 1.08 -5.24
C LEU A 459 -8.38 1.48 -6.65
N VAL A 460 -7.28 2.22 -6.75
CA VAL A 460 -6.62 2.52 -8.04
C VAL A 460 -5.83 1.30 -8.48
N LEU A 461 -6.09 0.85 -9.72
CA LEU A 461 -5.38 -0.25 -10.35
C LEU A 461 -4.27 0.28 -11.26
N PRO A 462 -3.05 -0.27 -11.18
CA PRO A 462 -2.02 0.02 -12.17
C PRO A 462 -2.44 -0.53 -13.54
N THR A 463 -2.27 0.29 -14.57
CA THR A 463 -2.53 -0.07 -15.98
C THR A 463 -1.37 0.37 -16.85
N LEU A 464 -1.08 -0.32 -17.95
CA LEU A 464 0.08 0.02 -18.80
C LEU A 464 0.03 1.46 -19.35
N SER A 465 -1.16 1.96 -19.64
CA SER A 465 -1.33 3.31 -20.19
C SER A 465 -1.23 4.41 -19.13
N SER A 466 -1.48 4.07 -17.85
CA SER A 466 -1.48 5.00 -16.73
C SER A 466 -0.95 4.25 -15.50
N ASN A 467 0.36 4.02 -15.47
CA ASN A 467 1.00 3.11 -14.54
C ASN A 467 1.26 3.75 -13.16
N PHE A 468 0.19 4.27 -12.55
CA PHE A 468 0.14 4.74 -11.17
C PHE A 468 -0.47 3.70 -10.24
N GLY A 469 -0.18 3.77 -8.95
CA GLY A 469 -0.67 2.85 -7.93
C GLY A 469 0.05 1.50 -7.91
N PRO A 470 -0.50 0.51 -7.20
CA PRO A 470 -1.82 0.51 -6.58
C PRO A 470 -1.96 1.51 -5.44
N MET A 471 -3.20 1.96 -5.18
CA MET A 471 -3.53 2.81 -4.05
C MET A 471 -4.97 2.56 -3.61
N TYR A 472 -5.15 2.09 -2.40
CA TYR A 472 -6.46 1.99 -1.75
C TYR A 472 -6.68 3.20 -0.86
N ILE A 473 -7.91 3.70 -0.83
CA ILE A 473 -8.32 4.86 -0.05
C ILE A 473 -9.69 4.58 0.55
N CYS A 474 -9.86 4.81 1.84
CA CYS A 474 -11.16 4.78 2.51
C CYS A 474 -11.28 6.00 3.41
N LYS A 475 -12.41 6.72 3.30
CA LYS A 475 -12.72 7.89 4.14
C LYS A 475 -13.72 7.48 5.21
N ILE A 476 -13.37 7.77 6.45
CA ILE A 476 -14.12 7.39 7.63
C ILE A 476 -14.43 8.69 8.41
N LYS A 477 -15.63 8.79 8.93
CA LYS A 477 -16.01 9.89 9.82
C LYS A 477 -16.30 9.34 11.20
N ARG A 478 -15.69 9.94 12.21
CA ARG A 478 -16.04 9.70 13.60
C ARG A 478 -17.30 10.50 13.95
N ILE A 479 -18.34 9.84 14.43
CA ILE A 479 -19.60 10.50 14.80
C ILE A 479 -19.58 10.90 16.27
N ARG A 480 -19.18 9.93 17.13
CA ARG A 480 -19.13 10.12 18.57
C ARG A 480 -17.78 9.66 19.13
#